data_2feca4102f75ddbcd9031698de8b77ad
#
_entry.id   2feca4102f75ddbcd9031698de8b77ad
#
_cell.length_a   1.000
_cell.length_b   1.000
_cell.length_c   1.000
_cell.angle_alpha   90.00
_cell.angle_beta   90.00
_cell.angle_gamma   90.00
#
_symmetry.space_group_name_H-M   'P 1'
#
loop_
_entity.id
_entity.type
_entity.pdbx_description
1 polymer ?
#
loop_
_entity_poly.entity_id
_entity_poly.type
_entity_poly.pdbx_seq_one_letter_code
_entity_poly.pdbx_strand_id
1 'polypeptide(L)'
;MKRISVRTTAIALMIAALPGIALAQNRIDARQAEQQKRINEGVASGQINKAEAARLQKGQAHVQNVETRAKADGVVTKKEAAHIEHAQNQQSRKIYREKHDKTTSANRP
;
A
#
# COMPACT_ATOMS: atom_id res chain seq x y z
N MET A 1 -35.20 -3.83 28.00
CA MET A 1 -34.14 -3.26 27.18
C MET A 1 -33.02 -4.28 27.03
N LYS A 2 -32.90 -4.80 25.85
CA LYS A 2 -31.82 -5.73 25.57
C LYS A 2 -30.56 -4.93 25.34
N ARG A 3 -29.62 -5.03 26.26
CA ARG A 3 -28.28 -4.52 26.03
C ARG A 3 -27.66 -5.41 24.97
N ILE A 4 -27.38 -4.84 23.82
CA ILE A 4 -26.50 -5.46 22.86
C ILE A 4 -25.11 -5.44 23.47
N SER A 5 -24.76 -6.56 24.09
CA SER A 5 -23.39 -6.79 24.47
C SER A 5 -22.61 -6.96 23.18
N VAL A 6 -22.03 -5.87 22.71
CA VAL A 6 -20.97 -5.98 21.73
C VAL A 6 -19.82 -6.66 22.47
N ARG A 7 -19.80 -7.95 22.41
CA ARG A 7 -18.60 -8.67 22.72
C ARG A 7 -17.63 -8.30 21.61
N THR A 8 -16.90 -7.26 21.88
CA THR A 8 -15.66 -7.00 21.18
C THR A 8 -14.80 -8.21 21.52
N THR A 9 -14.89 -9.21 20.73
CA THR A 9 -13.85 -10.21 20.70
C THR A 9 -12.65 -9.46 20.18
N ALA A 10 -11.93 -8.86 21.10
CA ALA A 10 -10.57 -8.51 20.81
C ALA A 10 -9.90 -9.83 20.49
N ILE A 11 -9.84 -10.15 19.21
CA ILE A 11 -8.90 -11.13 18.75
C ILE A 11 -7.56 -10.46 19.00
N ALA A 12 -7.06 -10.66 20.22
CA ALA A 12 -5.66 -10.46 20.45
C ALA A 12 -4.98 -11.51 19.59
N LEU A 13 -4.69 -11.15 18.36
CA LEU A 13 -3.70 -11.80 17.57
C LEU A 13 -2.40 -11.62 18.35
N MET A 14 -2.17 -12.54 19.28
CA MET A 14 -0.84 -12.77 19.77
C MET A 14 -0.06 -13.39 18.62
N ILE A 15 0.30 -12.52 17.70
CA ILE A 15 1.39 -12.81 16.80
C ILE A 15 2.60 -12.81 17.72
N ALA A 16 3.07 -14.00 18.05
CA ALA A 16 4.43 -14.14 18.53
C ALA A 16 5.30 -13.67 17.37
N ALA A 17 5.43 -12.35 17.24
CA ALA A 17 6.19 -11.74 16.19
C ALA A 17 7.64 -12.09 16.44
N LEU A 18 8.18 -12.97 15.61
CA LEU A 18 9.61 -13.02 15.42
C LEU A 18 10.02 -11.58 15.07
N PRO A 19 11.03 -11.02 15.75
CA PRO A 19 11.39 -9.61 15.56
C PRO A 19 11.59 -9.21 14.11
N GLY A 20 12.04 -10.13 13.26
CA GLY A 20 12.23 -9.91 11.84
C GLY A 20 10.94 -9.72 11.06
N ILE A 21 9.83 -10.36 11.46
CA ILE A 21 8.52 -10.22 10.80
C ILE A 21 7.89 -8.87 11.13
N ALA A 22 8.01 -8.42 12.38
CA ALA A 22 7.51 -7.13 12.81
C ALA A 22 8.22 -5.98 12.08
N LEU A 23 9.54 -6.06 11.90
CA LEU A 23 10.31 -5.07 11.15
C LEU A 23 9.93 -5.05 9.68
N ALA A 24 9.73 -6.21 9.06
CA ALA A 24 9.30 -6.31 7.67
C ALA A 24 7.91 -5.70 7.50
N GLN A 25 6.99 -5.96 8.42
CA GLN A 25 5.64 -5.41 8.41
C GLN A 25 5.67 -3.88 8.53
N ASN A 26 6.45 -3.36 9.46
CA ASN A 26 6.58 -1.92 9.65
C ASN A 26 7.16 -1.23 8.41
N ARG A 27 8.11 -1.86 7.72
CA ARG A 27 8.66 -1.33 6.47
C ARG A 27 7.63 -1.35 5.34
N ILE A 28 6.83 -2.39 5.25
CA ILE A 28 5.76 -2.50 4.26
C ILE A 28 4.74 -1.39 4.48
N ASP A 29 4.29 -1.21 5.71
CA ASP A 29 3.29 -0.20 6.06
C ASP A 29 3.82 1.22 5.85
N ALA A 30 5.05 1.49 6.26
CA ALA A 30 5.70 2.78 6.07
C ALA A 30 5.86 3.12 4.59
N ARG A 31 6.22 2.14 3.78
CA ARG A 31 6.38 2.32 2.34
C ARG A 31 5.05 2.60 1.65
N GLN A 32 3.98 1.90 2.03
CA GLN A 32 2.64 2.17 1.51
C GLN A 32 2.16 3.56 1.87
N ALA A 33 2.39 4.00 3.10
CA ALA A 33 2.05 5.35 3.53
C ALA A 33 2.83 6.41 2.74
N GLU A 34 4.12 6.18 2.50
CA GLU A 34 4.95 7.06 1.69
C GLU A 34 4.47 7.11 0.23
N GLN A 35 4.10 5.98 -0.34
CA GLN A 35 3.54 5.92 -1.68
C GLN A 35 2.24 6.70 -1.80
N GLN A 36 1.33 6.53 -0.84
CA GLN A 36 0.07 7.27 -0.82
C GLN A 36 0.30 8.78 -0.69
N LYS A 37 1.23 9.17 0.16
CA LYS A 37 1.64 10.57 0.33
C LYS A 37 2.15 11.16 -0.98
N ARG A 38 2.98 10.44 -1.69
CA ARG A 38 3.53 10.89 -2.98
C ARG A 38 2.44 11.03 -4.04
N ILE A 39 1.47 10.13 -4.06
CA ILE A 39 0.31 10.25 -4.95
C ILE A 39 -0.49 11.50 -4.60
N ASN A 40 -0.79 11.70 -3.33
CA ASN A 40 -1.56 12.85 -2.86
C ASN A 40 -0.85 14.17 -3.18
N GLU A 41 0.45 14.25 -2.97
CA GLU A 41 1.27 15.41 -3.32
C GLU A 41 1.29 15.65 -4.83
N GLY A 42 1.37 14.59 -5.62
CA GLY A 42 1.32 14.68 -7.07
C GLY A 42 -0.01 15.23 -7.58
N VAL A 43 -1.12 14.79 -6.98
CA VAL A 43 -2.45 15.31 -7.31
C VAL A 43 -2.56 16.78 -6.90
N ALA A 44 -2.15 17.12 -5.69
CA ALA A 44 -2.23 18.49 -5.18
C ALA A 44 -1.39 19.48 -5.99
N SER A 45 -0.23 19.04 -6.48
CA SER A 45 0.67 19.87 -7.30
C SER A 45 0.30 19.90 -8.78
N GLY A 46 -0.69 19.13 -9.21
CA GLY A 46 -1.07 18.99 -10.61
C GLY A 46 -0.15 18.11 -11.45
N GLN A 47 0.82 17.45 -10.82
CA GLN A 47 1.72 16.51 -11.50
C GLN A 47 1.02 15.22 -11.92
N ILE A 48 -0.02 14.87 -11.19
CA ILE A 48 -0.83 13.68 -11.42
C ILE A 48 -2.26 14.15 -11.68
N ASN A 49 -2.81 13.82 -12.85
CA ASN A 49 -4.19 14.14 -13.18
C ASN A 49 -5.15 13.08 -12.61
N LYS A 50 -6.46 13.31 -12.73
CA LYS A 50 -7.49 12.43 -12.18
C LYS A 50 -7.41 11.00 -12.72
N ALA A 51 -7.19 10.84 -14.01
CA ALA A 51 -7.10 9.51 -14.64
C ALA A 51 -5.86 8.76 -14.16
N GLU A 52 -4.74 9.46 -14.06
CA GLU A 52 -3.49 8.91 -13.53
C GLU A 52 -3.63 8.55 -12.04
N ALA A 53 -4.27 9.43 -11.26
CA ALA A 53 -4.55 9.16 -9.84
C ALA A 53 -5.41 7.90 -9.68
N ALA A 54 -6.45 7.74 -10.50
CA ALA A 54 -7.31 6.55 -10.46
C ALA A 54 -6.50 5.27 -10.73
N ARG A 55 -5.60 5.30 -11.71
CA ARG A 55 -4.72 4.15 -12.01
C ARG A 55 -3.77 3.85 -10.86
N LEU A 56 -3.19 4.89 -10.26
CA LEU A 56 -2.29 4.72 -9.13
C LEU A 56 -3.02 4.19 -7.90
N GLN A 57 -4.25 4.61 -7.65
CA GLN A 57 -5.07 4.07 -6.57
C GLN A 57 -5.42 2.60 -6.79
N LYS A 58 -5.66 2.18 -8.02
CA LYS A 58 -5.82 0.76 -8.35
C LYS A 58 -4.54 -0.02 -8.06
N GLY A 59 -3.39 0.56 -8.36
CA GLY A 59 -2.10 -0.02 -8.02
C GLY A 59 -1.89 -0.15 -6.52
N GLN A 60 -2.30 0.85 -5.73
CA GLN A 60 -2.27 0.78 -4.27
C GLN A 60 -3.18 -0.34 -3.74
N ALA A 61 -4.38 -0.47 -4.30
CA ALA A 61 -5.30 -1.54 -3.95
C ALA A 61 -4.73 -2.92 -4.30
N HIS A 62 -4.04 -3.04 -5.42
CA HIS A 62 -3.36 -4.28 -5.81
C HIS A 62 -2.27 -4.66 -4.79
N VAL A 63 -1.43 -3.71 -4.40
CA VAL A 63 -0.40 -3.93 -3.36
C VAL A 63 -1.06 -4.36 -2.06
N GLN A 64 -2.14 -3.70 -1.66
CA GLN A 64 -2.90 -4.05 -0.45
C GLN A 64 -3.46 -5.46 -0.53
N ASN A 65 -3.98 -5.87 -1.68
CA ASN A 65 -4.50 -7.23 -1.89
C ASN A 65 -3.39 -8.28 -1.79
N VAL A 66 -2.23 -8.01 -2.38
CA VAL A 66 -1.06 -8.90 -2.28
C VAL A 66 -0.66 -9.06 -0.81
N GLU A 67 -0.62 -7.97 -0.08
CA GLU A 67 -0.30 -7.97 1.36
C GLU A 67 -1.34 -8.75 2.16
N THR A 68 -2.62 -8.50 1.93
CA THR A 68 -3.72 -9.17 2.63
C THR A 68 -3.68 -10.68 2.41
N ARG A 69 -3.42 -11.12 1.18
CA ARG A 69 -3.29 -12.56 0.87
C ARG A 69 -2.09 -13.18 1.56
N ALA A 70 -0.98 -12.47 1.60
CA ALA A 70 0.23 -12.94 2.26
C ALA A 70 0.03 -13.12 3.76
N LYS A 71 -0.79 -12.28 4.37
CA LYS A 71 -1.10 -12.33 5.82
C LYS A 71 -2.25 -13.25 6.18
N ALA A 72 -2.96 -13.82 5.21
CA ALA A 72 -4.20 -14.56 5.43
C ALA A 72 -4.02 -15.76 6.37
N ASP A 73 -2.86 -16.39 6.36
CA ASP A 73 -2.50 -17.51 7.23
C ASP A 73 -1.83 -17.07 8.55
N GLY A 74 -1.71 -15.76 8.79
CA GLY A 74 -1.10 -15.19 9.99
C GLY A 74 0.42 -15.13 9.98
N VAL A 75 1.07 -15.66 8.97
CA VAL A 75 2.54 -15.68 8.85
C VAL A 75 2.94 -15.20 7.46
N VAL A 76 3.75 -14.16 7.42
CA VAL A 76 4.37 -13.69 6.17
C VAL A 76 5.72 -14.38 6.00
N THR A 77 5.82 -15.25 5.02
CA THR A 77 7.07 -15.93 4.69
C THR A 77 8.03 -14.96 3.98
N LYS A 78 9.31 -15.33 3.92
CA LYS A 78 10.30 -14.54 3.17
C LYS A 78 9.92 -14.39 1.70
N LYS A 79 9.37 -15.44 1.10
CA LYS A 79 8.89 -15.42 -0.28
C LYS A 79 7.72 -14.45 -0.46
N GLU A 80 6.78 -14.47 0.46
CA GLU A 80 5.63 -13.55 0.45
C GLU A 80 6.06 -12.11 0.68
N ALA A 81 6.99 -11.87 1.61
CA ALA A 81 7.57 -10.54 1.84
C ALA A 81 8.28 -10.01 0.58
N ALA A 82 9.04 -10.86 -0.11
CA ALA A 82 9.68 -10.51 -1.37
C ALA A 82 8.65 -10.18 -2.46
N HIS A 83 7.55 -10.90 -2.49
CA HIS A 83 6.45 -10.66 -3.43
C HIS A 83 5.78 -9.31 -3.17
N ILE A 84 5.50 -8.99 -1.91
CA ILE A 84 4.97 -7.68 -1.52
C ILE A 84 5.94 -6.56 -1.91
N GLU A 85 7.21 -6.73 -1.60
CA GLU A 85 8.26 -5.77 -1.94
C GLU A 85 8.34 -5.53 -3.45
N HIS A 86 8.25 -6.59 -4.24
CA HIS A 86 8.23 -6.48 -5.69
C HIS A 86 7.02 -5.67 -6.18
N ALA A 87 5.83 -5.95 -5.64
CA ALA A 87 4.63 -5.20 -5.97
C ALA A 87 4.76 -3.72 -5.59
N GLN A 88 5.33 -3.42 -4.42
CA GLN A 88 5.63 -2.06 -3.99
C GLN A 88 6.65 -1.36 -4.89
N ASN A 89 7.68 -2.09 -5.32
CA ASN A 89 8.68 -1.56 -6.25
C ASN A 89 8.06 -1.17 -7.59
N GLN A 90 7.18 -2.01 -8.12
CA GLN A 90 6.46 -1.70 -9.35
C GLN A 90 5.56 -0.48 -9.19
N GLN A 91 4.85 -0.40 -8.06
CA GLN A 91 3.98 0.73 -7.76
C GLN A 91 4.78 2.03 -7.60
N SER A 92 5.91 1.99 -6.91
CA SER A 92 6.80 3.14 -6.78
C SER A 92 7.30 3.66 -8.13
N ARG A 93 7.61 2.76 -9.06
CA ARG A 93 8.01 3.14 -10.42
C ARG A 93 6.87 3.81 -11.18
N LYS A 94 5.66 3.31 -11.03
CA LYS A 94 4.47 3.92 -11.65
C LYS A 94 4.23 5.32 -11.11
N ILE A 95 4.30 5.51 -9.81
CA ILE A 95 4.15 6.83 -9.18
C ILE A 95 5.23 7.78 -9.69
N TYR A 96 6.47 7.31 -9.72
CA TYR A 96 7.59 8.11 -10.23
C TYR A 96 7.35 8.54 -11.67
N ARG A 97 6.98 7.62 -12.54
CA ARG A 97 6.72 7.92 -13.95
C ARG A 97 5.59 8.93 -14.12
N GLU A 98 4.48 8.75 -13.41
CA GLU A 98 3.36 9.67 -13.50
C GLU A 98 3.72 11.08 -13.01
N LYS A 99 4.54 11.19 -11.97
CA LYS A 99 5.00 12.48 -11.46
C LYS A 99 6.03 13.16 -12.38
N HIS A 100 6.86 12.38 -13.06
CA HIS A 100 7.96 12.89 -13.89
C HIS A 100 7.64 12.89 -15.38
N ASP A 101 6.49 12.38 -15.77
CA ASP A 101 5.99 12.36 -17.14
C ASP A 101 5.32 13.70 -17.53
N LYS A 102 5.73 14.75 -16.87
CA LYS A 102 5.19 16.10 -17.03
C LYS A 102 5.42 16.69 -18.38
N THR A 103 6.53 16.36 -18.98
CA THR A 103 6.86 16.86 -20.32
C THR A 103 5.85 16.36 -21.32
N THR A 104 5.33 15.16 -21.15
CA THR A 104 4.28 14.62 -21.97
C THR A 104 2.89 15.16 -21.62
N SER A 105 2.61 15.39 -20.34
CA SER A 105 1.32 15.96 -19.91
C SER A 105 1.25 17.46 -20.19
N ALA A 106 2.34 18.19 -19.96
CA ALA A 106 2.40 19.63 -20.19
C ALA A 106 2.49 19.99 -21.68
N ASN A 107 3.02 19.10 -22.50
CA ASN A 107 3.17 19.28 -23.94
C ASN A 107 2.07 18.58 -24.75
N ARG A 108 1.09 17.98 -24.12
CA ARG A 108 -0.11 17.53 -24.82
C ARG A 108 -0.99 18.72 -25.12
N PRO A 109 -1.24 18.99 -26.39
CA PRO A 109 -2.20 20.02 -26.78
C PRO A 109 -3.58 19.72 -26.22
#